data_28aa407d7277bfe2cda07de11eed2be6
#
_entry.id   28aa407d7277bfe2cda07de11eed2be6
#
_cell.length_a   1.000
_cell.length_b   1.000
_cell.length_c   1.000
_cell.angle_alpha   90.00
_cell.angle_beta   90.00
_cell.angle_gamma   90.00
#
_symmetry.space_group_name_H-M   'P 1'
#
loop_
_entity.id
_entity.type
_entity.pdbx_description
1 polymer ?
#
loop_
_entity_poly.entity_id
_entity_poly.type
_entity_poly.pdbx_seq_one_letter_code
_entity_poly.pdbx_strand_id
1 'polypeptide(L)'
;MHRATTTDPAYRNGDWGPAYLIQGPSSDIGVLRLRPGQAMTNHYHAACDESFVVIEGRASLWVDAATRLDLGPDAIVRCEPREMHYLVNDSDADFRCVFIKSPASPGDTHDVPWVPGEPAPERPTDTPA
;
A
#
# COMPACT_ATOMS: atom_id res chain seq x y z
N MET A 1 19.56 -11.30 12.49
CA MET A 1 19.66 -10.52 11.23
C MET A 1 18.69 -11.09 10.21
N HIS A 2 17.99 -10.22 9.48
CA HIS A 2 17.08 -10.60 8.40
C HIS A 2 17.57 -9.98 7.10
N ARG A 3 17.48 -10.75 6.03
CA ARG A 3 17.97 -10.32 4.71
C ARG A 3 17.00 -10.81 3.63
N ALA A 4 16.71 -9.97 2.65
CA ALA A 4 15.88 -10.31 1.52
C ALA A 4 16.30 -9.50 0.29
N THR A 5 15.71 -9.82 -0.85
CA THR A 5 15.90 -9.07 -2.09
C THR A 5 14.53 -8.81 -2.73
N THR A 6 14.41 -7.70 -3.42
CA THR A 6 13.18 -7.37 -4.18
C THR A 6 13.14 -8.03 -5.56
N THR A 7 14.16 -8.83 -5.91
CA THR A 7 14.25 -9.47 -7.21
C THR A 7 13.40 -10.75 -7.23
N ASP A 8 12.45 -10.81 -8.16
CA ASP A 8 11.59 -11.97 -8.43
C ASP A 8 10.95 -12.61 -7.19
N PRO A 9 10.25 -11.82 -6.34
CA PRO A 9 9.58 -12.40 -5.19
C PRO A 9 8.32 -13.15 -5.61
N ALA A 10 7.77 -13.95 -4.70
CA ALA A 10 6.48 -14.61 -4.89
C ALA A 10 5.37 -13.62 -4.55
N TYR A 11 4.85 -12.91 -5.54
CA TYR A 11 3.73 -12.00 -5.36
C TYR A 11 2.43 -12.77 -5.03
N ARG A 12 1.58 -12.17 -4.20
CA ARG A 12 0.32 -12.80 -3.73
C ARG A 12 -0.56 -13.30 -4.87
N ASN A 13 -0.67 -12.54 -5.95
CA ASN A 13 -1.52 -12.86 -7.08
C ASN A 13 -0.73 -13.41 -8.28
N GLY A 14 0.38 -14.07 -8.04
CA GLY A 14 1.24 -14.66 -9.07
C GLY A 14 2.31 -13.68 -9.54
N ASP A 15 1.94 -12.73 -10.37
CA ASP A 15 2.87 -11.75 -10.93
C ASP A 15 2.58 -10.31 -10.49
N TRP A 16 1.66 -10.12 -9.54
CA TRP A 16 1.32 -8.80 -9.02
C TRP A 16 0.79 -8.88 -7.58
N GLY A 17 0.59 -7.72 -6.98
CA GLY A 17 0.18 -7.61 -5.60
C GLY A 17 1.38 -7.57 -4.67
N PRO A 18 1.16 -7.70 -3.36
CA PRO A 18 2.23 -7.65 -2.38
C PRO A 18 3.00 -8.96 -2.27
N ALA A 19 4.28 -8.84 -1.90
CA ALA A 19 5.12 -9.94 -1.47
C ALA A 19 5.81 -9.52 -0.17
N TYR A 20 5.47 -10.17 0.93
CA TYR A 20 6.10 -9.91 2.22
C TYR A 20 7.46 -10.60 2.24
N LEU A 21 8.52 -9.85 2.49
CA LEU A 21 9.90 -10.35 2.45
C LEU A 21 10.50 -10.51 3.85
N ILE A 22 10.23 -9.57 4.75
CA ILE A 22 10.64 -9.65 6.16
C ILE A 22 9.39 -9.36 6.98
N GLN A 23 9.00 -10.31 7.83
CA GLN A 23 7.78 -10.19 8.64
C GLN A 23 8.13 -10.16 10.11
N GLY A 24 7.85 -9.01 10.74
CA GLY A 24 8.08 -8.81 12.16
C GLY A 24 9.49 -9.11 12.65
N PRO A 25 9.72 -9.00 13.97
CA PRO A 25 8.73 -8.58 14.96
C PRO A 25 8.43 -7.08 14.98
N SER A 26 9.38 -6.20 14.63
CA SER A 26 9.20 -4.76 14.75
C SER A 26 8.48 -4.12 13.56
N SER A 27 8.67 -4.67 12.38
CA SER A 27 8.06 -4.16 11.16
C SER A 27 7.91 -5.26 10.13
N ASP A 28 7.04 -5.02 9.15
CA ASP A 28 6.96 -5.84 7.94
C ASP A 28 7.52 -5.02 6.78
N ILE A 29 8.36 -5.65 5.97
CA ILE A 29 8.95 -5.03 4.79
C ILE A 29 8.68 -5.95 3.61
N GLY A 30 8.15 -5.38 2.53
CA GLY A 30 7.87 -6.15 1.34
C GLY A 30 7.97 -5.30 0.08
N VAL A 31 7.61 -5.90 -1.03
CA VAL A 31 7.54 -5.24 -2.33
C VAL A 31 6.17 -5.46 -2.94
N LEU A 32 5.66 -4.42 -3.59
CA LEU A 32 4.39 -4.45 -4.29
C LEU A 32 4.65 -4.22 -5.77
N ARG A 33 4.04 -5.05 -6.61
CA ARG A 33 3.99 -4.78 -8.05
C ARG A 33 2.55 -4.64 -8.51
N LEU A 34 2.29 -3.57 -9.26
CA LEU A 34 1.02 -3.37 -9.95
C LEU A 34 1.32 -3.23 -11.44
N ARG A 35 0.70 -4.08 -12.22
CA ARG A 35 0.73 -3.94 -13.67
C ARG A 35 -0.26 -2.86 -14.10
N PRO A 36 -0.20 -2.36 -15.35
CA PRO A 36 -1.12 -1.33 -15.80
C PRO A 36 -2.59 -1.69 -15.54
N GLY A 37 -3.32 -0.78 -14.92
CA GLY A 37 -4.73 -0.95 -14.59
C GLY A 37 -5.02 -1.65 -13.28
N GLN A 38 -4.03 -2.22 -12.61
CA GLN A 38 -4.25 -2.93 -11.34
C GLN A 38 -4.22 -1.99 -10.16
N ALA A 39 -4.96 -2.34 -9.12
CA ALA A 39 -5.09 -1.57 -7.89
C ALA A 39 -5.16 -2.47 -6.67
N MET A 40 -4.77 -1.94 -5.53
CA MET A 40 -5.07 -2.52 -4.23
C MET A 40 -6.43 -1.97 -3.76
N THR A 41 -7.21 -2.81 -3.08
CA THR A 41 -8.47 -2.37 -2.49
C THR A 41 -8.22 -1.21 -1.52
N ASN A 42 -9.08 -0.19 -1.55
CA ASN A 42 -9.01 0.90 -0.58
C ASN A 42 -9.15 0.33 0.84
N HIS A 43 -8.23 0.70 1.72
CA HIS A 43 -8.20 0.14 3.07
C HIS A 43 -7.43 1.07 4.01
N TYR A 44 -7.49 0.77 5.30
CA TYR A 44 -6.67 1.43 6.32
C TYR A 44 -6.10 0.41 7.28
N HIS A 45 -5.09 0.84 8.03
CA HIS A 45 -4.52 0.10 9.15
C HIS A 45 -4.79 0.89 10.42
N ALA A 46 -5.28 0.23 11.46
CA ALA A 46 -5.64 0.90 12.70
C ALA A 46 -4.43 1.12 13.63
N ALA A 47 -3.51 0.17 13.65
CA ALA A 47 -2.40 0.14 14.60
C ALA A 47 -1.05 0.50 13.98
N CYS A 48 -0.86 0.29 12.68
CA CYS A 48 0.43 0.56 12.04
C CYS A 48 0.32 1.71 11.03
N ASP A 49 1.45 2.36 10.79
CA ASP A 49 1.60 3.18 9.58
C ASP A 49 2.09 2.30 8.43
N GLU A 50 1.93 2.77 7.21
CA GLU A 50 2.49 2.12 6.03
C GLU A 50 3.19 3.14 5.17
N SER A 51 4.48 2.90 4.93
CA SER A 51 5.31 3.75 4.06
C SER A 51 5.55 3.04 2.74
N PHE A 52 5.60 3.83 1.67
CA PHE A 52 5.90 3.35 0.32
C PHE A 52 7.14 4.07 -0.21
N VAL A 53 8.07 3.30 -0.76
CA VAL A 53 9.27 3.80 -1.43
C VAL A 53 9.22 3.30 -2.86
N VAL A 54 9.03 4.20 -3.81
CA VAL A 54 8.87 3.82 -5.23
C VAL A 54 10.20 3.39 -5.83
N ILE A 55 10.22 2.20 -6.43
CA ILE A 55 11.40 1.65 -7.11
C ILE A 55 11.34 1.99 -8.60
N GLU A 56 10.20 1.72 -9.24
CA GLU A 56 10.04 1.95 -10.68
C GLU A 56 8.60 2.27 -11.04
N GLY A 57 8.41 2.98 -12.13
CA GLY A 57 7.10 3.29 -12.66
C GLY A 57 6.42 4.42 -11.92
N ARG A 58 5.13 4.61 -12.26
CA ARG A 58 4.27 5.63 -11.67
C ARG A 58 2.93 5.03 -11.28
N ALA A 59 2.36 5.55 -10.21
CA ALA A 59 1.03 5.18 -9.74
C ALA A 59 0.36 6.38 -9.09
N SER A 60 -0.95 6.30 -8.92
CA SER A 60 -1.71 7.27 -8.13
C SER A 60 -2.04 6.68 -6.77
N LEU A 61 -1.79 7.44 -5.73
CA LEU A 61 -2.18 7.10 -4.36
C LEU A 61 -3.24 8.08 -3.91
N TRP A 62 -4.43 7.57 -3.56
CA TRP A 62 -5.51 8.38 -3.02
C TRP A 62 -5.56 8.17 -1.51
N VAL A 63 -5.52 9.27 -0.76
CA VAL A 63 -5.57 9.27 0.70
C VAL A 63 -6.92 9.82 1.15
N ASP A 64 -7.61 9.07 1.99
CA ASP A 64 -8.94 9.39 2.53
C ASP A 64 -9.97 9.73 1.44
N ALA A 65 -9.86 9.09 0.27
CA ALA A 65 -10.72 9.30 -0.88
C ALA A 65 -10.80 10.77 -1.33
N ALA A 66 -9.82 11.58 -0.98
CA ALA A 66 -9.83 13.02 -1.19
C ALA A 66 -8.57 13.54 -1.88
N THR A 67 -7.40 13.15 -1.39
CA THR A 67 -6.12 13.67 -1.86
C THR A 67 -5.45 12.67 -2.79
N ARG A 68 -5.21 13.07 -4.04
CA ARG A 68 -4.48 12.25 -5.01
C ARG A 68 -3.02 12.67 -5.05
N LEU A 69 -2.14 11.72 -4.88
CA LEU A 69 -0.69 11.90 -5.01
C LEU A 69 -0.22 11.15 -6.25
N ASP A 70 0.61 11.80 -7.04
CA ASP A 70 1.30 11.18 -8.18
C ASP A 70 2.65 10.67 -7.68
N LEU A 71 2.80 9.34 -7.62
CA LEU A 71 4.01 8.70 -7.12
C LEU A 71 4.86 8.25 -8.29
N GLY A 72 6.03 8.84 -8.43
CA GLY A 72 7.04 8.44 -9.41
C GLY A 72 8.28 7.85 -8.76
N PRO A 73 9.30 7.47 -9.55
CA PRO A 73 10.54 6.91 -9.03
C PRO A 73 11.16 7.81 -7.96
N ASP A 74 11.68 7.20 -6.91
CA ASP A 74 12.29 7.84 -5.75
C ASP A 74 11.32 8.56 -4.80
N ALA A 75 10.02 8.56 -5.08
CA ALA A 75 9.03 9.10 -4.14
C ALA A 75 8.93 8.26 -2.88
N ILE A 76 8.75 8.91 -1.75
CA ILE A 76 8.53 8.28 -0.45
C ILE A 76 7.29 8.93 0.17
N VAL A 77 6.37 8.09 0.64
CA VAL A 77 5.16 8.58 1.32
C VAL A 77 4.82 7.65 2.48
N ARG A 78 4.28 8.21 3.56
CA ARG A 78 3.77 7.43 4.69
C ARG A 78 2.30 7.74 4.89
N CYS A 79 1.50 6.69 4.96
CA CYS A 79 0.12 6.77 5.41
C CYS A 79 0.07 6.46 6.90
N GLU A 80 -0.48 7.39 7.67
CA GLU A 80 -0.60 7.24 9.12
C GLU A 80 -1.70 6.24 9.48
N PRO A 81 -1.71 5.70 10.69
CA PRO A 81 -2.83 4.86 11.14
C PRO A 81 -4.16 5.54 10.88
N ARG A 82 -5.13 4.77 10.41
CA ARG A 82 -6.51 5.18 10.09
C ARG A 82 -6.68 6.04 8.84
N GLU A 83 -5.61 6.44 8.17
CA GLU A 83 -5.73 7.04 6.85
C GLU A 83 -6.05 5.95 5.83
N MET A 84 -7.21 6.06 5.18
CA MET A 84 -7.53 5.18 4.06
C MET A 84 -6.61 5.47 2.90
N HIS A 85 -6.19 4.42 2.21
CA HIS A 85 -5.37 4.60 1.01
C HIS A 85 -5.76 3.62 -0.09
N TYR A 86 -5.78 4.14 -1.30
CA TYR A 86 -6.07 3.40 -2.52
C TYR A 86 -4.93 3.66 -3.51
N LEU A 87 -4.21 2.60 -3.83
CA LEU A 87 -3.07 2.67 -4.74
C LEU A 87 -3.45 2.00 -6.06
N VAL A 88 -3.36 2.74 -7.15
CA VAL A 88 -3.72 2.27 -8.48
C VAL A 88 -2.63 2.60 -9.49
N ASN A 89 -2.27 1.62 -10.31
CA ASN A 89 -1.40 1.87 -11.45
C ASN A 89 -2.26 2.30 -12.64
N ASP A 90 -2.44 3.59 -12.79
CA ASP A 90 -3.15 4.20 -13.91
C ASP A 90 -2.21 4.64 -15.04
N SER A 91 -0.99 4.11 -15.06
CA SER A 91 -0.01 4.31 -16.12
C SER A 91 -0.01 3.13 -17.12
N ASP A 92 0.84 3.21 -18.14
CA ASP A 92 0.98 2.18 -19.16
C ASP A 92 2.18 1.26 -18.96
N ALA A 93 2.86 1.37 -17.82
CA ALA A 93 4.04 0.56 -17.47
C ALA A 93 3.89 -0.01 -16.07
N ASP A 94 4.68 -1.03 -15.74
CA ASP A 94 4.69 -1.64 -14.41
C ASP A 94 5.11 -0.64 -13.34
N PHE A 95 4.50 -0.77 -12.18
CA PHE A 95 4.83 -0.02 -10.97
C PHE A 95 5.34 -0.98 -9.91
N ARG A 96 6.44 -0.61 -9.25
CA ARG A 96 6.95 -1.36 -8.09
C ARG A 96 7.36 -0.40 -6.98
N CYS A 97 7.02 -0.78 -5.76
CA CYS A 97 7.46 -0.04 -4.58
C CYS A 97 7.79 -1.00 -3.43
N VAL A 98 8.66 -0.55 -2.54
CA VAL A 98 8.84 -1.19 -1.24
C VAL A 98 7.74 -0.66 -0.32
N PHE A 99 7.12 -1.53 0.47
CA PHE A 99 6.23 -1.11 1.55
C PHE A 99 6.81 -1.50 2.89
N ILE A 100 6.58 -0.67 3.89
CA ILE A 100 7.04 -0.87 5.26
C ILE A 100 5.87 -0.59 6.20
N LYS A 101 5.45 -1.61 6.96
CA LYS A 101 4.41 -1.47 7.98
C LYS A 101 5.06 -1.51 9.36
N SER A 102 4.79 -0.52 10.19
CA SER A 102 5.39 -0.43 11.52
C SER A 102 4.37 0.12 12.53
N PRO A 103 4.22 -0.55 13.71
CA PRO A 103 4.77 -1.86 14.05
C PRO A 103 4.14 -2.99 13.22
N ALA A 104 4.77 -4.16 13.21
CA ALA A 104 4.16 -5.32 12.57
C ALA A 104 2.86 -5.66 13.32
N SER A 105 1.74 -5.70 12.57
CA SER A 105 0.41 -5.88 13.14
C SER A 105 -0.39 -6.85 12.26
N PRO A 106 -0.19 -8.16 12.41
CA PRO A 106 -0.91 -9.14 11.60
C PRO A 106 -2.43 -8.97 11.70
N GLY A 107 -3.11 -9.03 10.57
CA GLY A 107 -4.56 -8.89 10.52
C GLY A 107 -5.09 -7.47 10.63
N ASP A 108 -4.22 -6.46 10.65
CA ASP A 108 -4.62 -5.06 10.79
C ASP A 108 -4.89 -4.38 9.45
N THR A 109 -5.53 -5.07 8.53
CA THR A 109 -6.00 -4.48 7.28
C THR A 109 -7.52 -4.47 7.26
N HIS A 110 -8.10 -3.28 7.09
CA HIS A 110 -9.54 -3.06 7.14
C HIS A 110 -9.98 -2.49 5.80
N ASP A 111 -10.63 -3.32 4.98
CA ASP A 111 -11.09 -2.91 3.66
C ASP A 111 -12.27 -1.95 3.76
N VAL A 112 -12.21 -0.87 3.00
CA VAL A 112 -13.30 0.10 2.82
C VAL A 112 -13.46 0.30 1.33
N PRO A 113 -14.23 -0.55 0.63
CA PRO A 113 -14.31 -0.51 -0.83
C PRO A 113 -14.68 0.87 -1.35
N TRP A 114 -13.85 1.38 -2.23
CA TRP A 114 -14.02 2.69 -2.87
C TRP A 114 -13.10 2.77 -4.08
N VAL A 115 -13.56 3.42 -5.12
CA VAL A 115 -12.72 3.78 -6.27
C VAL A 115 -12.95 5.26 -6.62
N PRO A 116 -11.98 5.92 -7.27
CA PRO A 116 -12.14 7.33 -7.68
C PRO A 116 -13.40 7.54 -8.52
N GLY A 117 -14.13 8.61 -8.20
CA GLY A 117 -15.41 8.94 -8.84
C GLY A 117 -16.62 8.54 -8.00
N GLU A 118 -16.46 7.63 -7.04
CA GLU A 118 -17.52 7.31 -6.09
C GLU A 118 -17.54 8.32 -4.94
N PRO A 119 -18.71 8.50 -4.27
CA PRO A 119 -18.75 9.30 -3.04
C PRO A 119 -17.76 8.77 -2.01
N ALA A 120 -17.07 9.68 -1.32
CA ALA A 120 -16.11 9.28 -0.31
C ALA A 120 -16.82 8.51 0.83
N PRO A 121 -16.27 7.34 1.24
CA PRO A 121 -16.83 6.61 2.38
C PRO A 121 -16.56 7.37 3.68
N GLU A 122 -17.29 7.01 4.73
CA GLU A 122 -17.02 7.59 6.03
C GLU A 122 -15.61 7.24 6.50
N ARG A 123 -14.95 8.25 7.07
CA ARG A 123 -13.63 8.06 7.64
C ARG A 123 -13.72 7.13 8.85
N PRO A 124 -12.80 6.18 8.99
CA PRO A 124 -12.76 5.32 10.17
C PRO A 124 -12.70 6.14 11.46
N THR A 125 -13.51 5.76 12.44
CA THR A 125 -13.54 6.44 13.73
C THR A 125 -12.54 5.81 14.68
N ASP A 126 -12.04 6.62 15.63
CA ASP A 126 -11.16 6.15 16.70
C ASP A 126 -11.95 5.54 17.87
N THR A 127 -13.25 5.43 17.74
CA THR A 127 -14.09 4.95 18.82
C THR A 127 -13.90 3.45 19.01
N PRO A 128 -13.45 2.99 20.18
CA PRO A 128 -13.44 1.57 20.47
C PRO A 128 -14.87 1.03 20.43
N ALA A 129 -15.00 -0.15 19.91
CA ALA A 129 -16.29 -0.82 19.92
C ALA A 129 -16.74 -1.11 21.35
#